data_ec14f89a80851ba1197f57ab1c37b514
#
_entry.id   ec14f89a80851ba1197f57ab1c37b514
#
_cell.length_a   1.000
_cell.length_b   1.000
_cell.length_c   1.000
_cell.angle_alpha   90.00
_cell.angle_beta   90.00
_cell.angle_gamma   90.00
#
_symmetry.space_group_name_H-M   'P 1'
#
loop_
_entity.id
_entity.type
_entity.pdbx_description
1 polymer ?
#
loop_
_entity_poly.entity_id
_entity_poly.type
_entity_poly.pdbx_seq_one_letter_code
_entity_poly.pdbx_strand_id
1 'polypeptide(L)'
;DRGRVKIIVRLKRLGLPLADIREILDLYGLEDGQRAHMRMMKVKFENQVKELESQLEDIEMALQELHRGMEWLEGQLENVGPGPAEAENLKAYDAVARRQLDDA
;
A
#
# COMPACT_ATOMS: atom_id res chain seq x y z
N ASP A 1 13.32 22.52 -14.79
CA ASP A 1 14.47 22.46 -13.90
C ASP A 1 14.67 21.04 -13.36
N ARG A 2 15.86 20.48 -13.55
CA ARG A 2 16.18 19.12 -13.14
C ARG A 2 16.10 18.95 -11.62
N GLY A 3 16.48 19.97 -10.86
CA GLY A 3 16.39 19.93 -9.39
C GLY A 3 14.97 19.79 -8.88
N ARG A 4 14.04 20.56 -9.46
CA ARG A 4 12.62 20.50 -9.10
C ARG A 4 11.99 19.15 -9.44
N VAL A 5 12.30 18.63 -10.63
CA VAL A 5 11.78 17.34 -11.07
C VAL A 5 12.24 16.22 -10.14
N LYS A 6 13.50 16.24 -9.73
CA LYS A 6 14.05 15.23 -8.80
C LYS A 6 13.35 15.30 -7.44
N ILE A 7 13.09 16.50 -6.94
CA ILE A 7 12.38 16.69 -5.67
C ILE A 7 10.96 16.17 -5.77
N ILE A 8 10.24 16.49 -6.84
CA ILE A 8 8.86 16.03 -7.07
C ILE A 8 8.80 14.51 -7.10
N VAL A 9 9.70 13.87 -7.84
CA VAL A 9 9.73 12.40 -7.94
C VAL A 9 9.99 11.77 -6.57
N ARG A 10 10.93 12.34 -5.82
CA ARG A 10 11.25 11.83 -4.47
C ARG A 10 10.06 11.95 -3.52
N LEU A 11 9.40 13.11 -3.50
CA LEU A 11 8.25 13.34 -2.62
C LEU A 11 7.05 12.46 -2.99
N LYS A 12 6.84 12.22 -4.28
CA LYS A 12 5.82 11.29 -4.75
C LYS A 12 6.08 9.86 -4.28
N ARG A 13 7.33 9.43 -4.30
CA ARG A 13 7.72 8.10 -3.82
C ARG A 13 7.43 7.91 -2.33
N LEU A 14 7.52 9.00 -1.56
CA LEU A 14 7.19 8.97 -0.14
C LEU A 14 5.69 8.98 0.12
N GLY A 15 4.89 9.14 -0.93
CA GLY A 15 3.44 9.08 -0.83
C GLY A 15 2.78 10.37 -0.37
N LEU A 16 3.50 11.50 -0.43
CA LEU A 16 2.94 12.80 -0.05
C LEU A 16 1.84 13.22 -1.02
N PRO A 17 0.73 13.81 -0.51
CA PRO A 17 -0.30 14.36 -1.38
C PRO A 17 0.24 15.47 -2.30
N LEU A 18 -0.34 15.60 -3.48
CA LEU A 18 0.10 16.59 -4.47
C LEU A 18 0.03 18.02 -3.93
N ALA A 19 -1.00 18.32 -3.12
CA ALA A 19 -1.15 19.64 -2.49
C ALA A 19 0.04 19.96 -1.58
N ASP A 20 0.51 18.97 -0.81
CA ASP A 20 1.68 19.12 0.08
C ASP A 20 2.96 19.34 -0.72
N ILE A 21 3.12 18.60 -1.82
CA ILE A 21 4.27 18.76 -2.71
C ILE A 21 4.29 20.17 -3.28
N ARG A 22 3.14 20.68 -3.71
CA ARG A 22 3.01 22.03 -4.25
C ARG A 22 3.41 23.10 -3.23
N GLU A 23 2.93 22.98 -1.98
CA GLU A 23 3.31 23.91 -0.92
C GLU A 23 4.81 23.91 -0.64
N ILE A 24 5.43 22.73 -0.64
CA ILE A 24 6.87 22.59 -0.46
C ILE A 24 7.62 23.33 -1.58
N LEU A 25 7.18 23.15 -2.82
CA LEU A 25 7.83 23.78 -3.98
C LEU A 25 7.64 25.29 -4.00
N ASP A 26 6.47 25.78 -3.60
CA ASP A 26 6.16 27.21 -3.62
C ASP A 26 7.08 28.00 -2.69
N LEU A 27 7.49 27.40 -1.58
CA LEU A 27 8.38 28.04 -0.61
C LEU A 27 9.86 27.75 -0.87
N TYR A 28 10.15 26.89 -1.84
CA TYR A 28 11.52 26.50 -2.16
C TYR A 28 12.27 27.66 -2.83
N GLY A 29 13.42 28.05 -2.27
CA GLY A 29 14.25 29.10 -2.81
C GLY A 29 14.00 30.49 -2.22
N LEU A 30 13.05 30.64 -1.31
CA LEU A 30 12.84 31.90 -0.60
C LEU A 30 13.91 32.05 0.49
N GLU A 31 14.75 33.09 0.41
CA GLU A 31 15.84 33.31 1.36
C GLU A 31 15.34 33.49 2.80
N ASP A 32 14.33 34.33 2.98
CA ASP A 32 13.75 34.63 4.29
C ASP A 32 12.85 33.51 4.81
N GLY A 33 12.42 32.62 3.91
CA GLY A 33 11.52 31.54 4.24
C GLY A 33 12.19 30.21 4.51
N GLN A 34 13.52 30.13 4.42
CA GLN A 34 14.24 28.85 4.49
C GLN A 34 13.93 28.06 5.78
N ARG A 35 13.98 28.73 6.91
CA ARG A 35 13.70 28.08 8.20
C ARG A 35 12.24 27.68 8.33
N ALA A 36 11.33 28.55 7.92
CA ALA A 36 9.91 28.26 7.90
C ALA A 36 9.59 27.11 6.93
N HIS A 37 10.26 27.09 5.77
CA HIS A 37 10.13 26.02 4.79
C HIS A 37 10.57 24.67 5.36
N MET A 38 11.71 24.65 6.05
CA MET A 38 12.21 23.42 6.69
C MET A 38 11.26 22.91 7.78
N ARG A 39 10.69 23.81 8.59
CA ARG A 39 9.72 23.46 9.61
C ARG A 39 8.44 22.88 8.99
N MET A 40 7.97 23.50 7.94
CA MET A 40 6.78 23.04 7.22
C MET A 40 7.02 21.63 6.64
N MET A 41 8.17 21.42 5.99
CA MET A 41 8.55 20.12 5.46
C MET A 41 8.61 19.06 6.56
N LYS A 42 9.21 19.42 7.70
CA LYS A 42 9.31 18.52 8.84
C LYS A 42 7.94 18.07 9.32
N VAL A 43 7.00 18.99 9.46
CA VAL A 43 5.63 18.68 9.89
C VAL A 43 4.94 17.76 8.87
N LYS A 44 5.08 18.06 7.59
CA LYS A 44 4.48 17.22 6.52
C LYS A 44 5.08 15.82 6.52
N PHE A 45 6.37 15.70 6.74
CA PHE A 45 7.04 14.40 6.82
C PHE A 45 6.60 13.63 8.05
N GLU A 46 6.47 14.30 9.20
CA GLU A 46 5.98 13.67 10.44
C GLU A 46 4.56 13.13 10.25
N ASN A 47 3.69 13.90 9.60
CA ASN A 47 2.33 13.47 9.31
C ASN A 47 2.32 12.26 8.38
N GLN A 48 3.20 12.25 7.37
CA GLN A 48 3.30 11.14 6.44
C GLN A 48 3.84 9.88 7.12
N VAL A 49 4.79 10.04 8.04
CA VAL A 49 5.28 8.92 8.85
C VAL A 49 4.14 8.27 9.63
N LYS A 50 3.32 9.08 10.29
CA LYS A 50 2.16 8.58 11.05
C LYS A 50 1.18 7.82 10.15
N GLU A 51 0.92 8.36 8.96
CA GLU A 51 0.03 7.73 7.99
C GLU A 51 0.58 6.37 7.54
N LEU A 52 1.87 6.31 7.22
CA LEU A 52 2.51 5.07 6.79
C LEU A 52 2.58 4.04 7.93
N GLU A 53 2.83 4.48 9.16
CA GLU A 53 2.83 3.58 10.32
C GLU A 53 1.45 2.98 10.54
N SER A 54 0.39 3.79 10.38
CA SER A 54 -0.99 3.32 10.48
C SER A 54 -1.29 2.28 9.39
N GLN A 55 -0.88 2.54 8.14
CA GLN A 55 -1.04 1.60 7.04
C GLN A 55 -0.28 0.31 7.29
N LEU A 56 0.93 0.41 7.82
CA LEU A 56 1.75 -0.75 8.14
C LEU A 56 1.06 -1.62 9.20
N GLU A 57 0.52 -1.01 10.24
CA GLU A 57 -0.22 -1.71 11.28
C GLU A 57 -1.44 -2.44 10.71
N ASP A 58 -2.20 -1.77 9.84
CA ASP A 58 -3.36 -2.37 9.17
C ASP A 58 -2.95 -3.55 8.29
N ILE A 59 -1.83 -3.43 7.58
CA ILE A 59 -1.30 -4.52 6.74
C ILE A 59 -0.88 -5.70 7.60
N GLU A 60 -0.18 -5.44 8.70
CA GLU A 60 0.23 -6.50 9.62
C GLU A 60 -0.96 -7.26 10.20
N MET A 61 -2.01 -6.54 10.58
CA MET A 61 -3.24 -7.15 11.08
C MET A 61 -3.92 -8.01 10.01
N ALA A 62 -3.99 -7.50 8.79
CA ALA A 62 -4.57 -8.23 7.66
C ALA A 62 -3.78 -9.51 7.36
N LEU A 63 -2.46 -9.44 7.39
CA LEU A 63 -1.60 -10.61 7.19
C LEU A 63 -1.82 -11.66 8.27
N GLN A 64 -1.91 -11.25 9.53
CA GLN A 64 -2.19 -12.16 10.63
C GLN A 64 -3.53 -12.88 10.45
N GLU A 65 -4.56 -12.12 10.08
CA GLU A 65 -5.89 -12.67 9.86
C GLU A 65 -5.90 -13.67 8.71
N LEU A 66 -5.23 -13.34 7.61
CA LEU A 66 -5.13 -14.23 6.45
C LEU A 66 -4.35 -15.50 6.78
N HIS A 67 -3.26 -15.39 7.54
CA HIS A 67 -2.47 -16.55 7.97
C HIS A 67 -3.30 -17.49 8.84
N ARG A 68 -4.07 -16.95 9.78
CA ARG A 68 -4.97 -17.75 10.62
C ARG A 68 -6.03 -18.45 9.77
N GLY A 69 -6.60 -17.73 8.80
CA GLY A 69 -7.56 -18.30 7.87
C GLY A 69 -6.98 -19.45 7.06
N MET A 70 -5.76 -19.28 6.58
CA MET A 70 -5.05 -20.32 5.82
C MET A 70 -4.81 -21.57 6.68
N GLU A 71 -4.36 -21.38 7.91
CA GLU A 71 -4.14 -22.51 8.85
C GLU A 71 -5.43 -23.25 9.12
N TRP A 72 -6.51 -22.52 9.34
CA TRP A 72 -7.83 -23.12 9.56
C TRP A 72 -8.27 -23.94 8.34
N LEU A 73 -8.11 -23.37 7.14
CA LEU A 73 -8.47 -24.03 5.89
C LEU A 73 -7.62 -25.29 5.65
N GLU A 74 -6.34 -25.23 5.93
CA GLU A 74 -5.45 -26.38 5.83
C GLU A 74 -5.89 -27.51 6.75
N GLY A 75 -6.27 -27.15 7.99
CA GLY A 75 -6.82 -28.12 8.94
C GLY A 75 -8.11 -28.76 8.45
N GLN A 76 -9.00 -27.97 7.84
CA GLN A 76 -10.26 -28.49 7.29
C GLN A 76 -9.99 -29.41 6.07
N LEU A 77 -9.03 -29.04 5.22
CA LEU A 77 -8.67 -29.86 4.06
C LEU A 77 -8.08 -31.20 4.45
N GLU A 78 -7.34 -31.28 5.55
CA GLU A 78 -6.81 -32.53 6.08
C GLU A 78 -7.93 -33.44 6.60
N ASN A 79 -8.96 -32.86 7.23
CA ASN A 79 -10.08 -33.60 7.80
C ASN A 79 -11.10 -34.04 6.76
N VAL A 80 -11.20 -33.33 5.63
CA VAL A 80 -12.13 -33.61 4.55
C VAL A 80 -11.34 -34.17 3.38
N GLY A 81 -11.36 -35.47 3.16
CA GLY A 81 -10.72 -36.11 2.03
C GLY A 81 -11.33 -35.62 0.71
N PRO A 82 -10.57 -35.61 -0.40
CA PRO A 82 -11.07 -35.16 -1.69
C PRO A 82 -12.14 -36.11 -2.23
N GLY A 83 -13.37 -35.62 -2.32
CA GLY A 83 -14.44 -36.30 -3.01
C GLY A 83 -14.46 -35.98 -4.49
N PRO A 84 -15.03 -36.83 -5.36
CA PRO A 84 -15.11 -36.57 -6.79
C PRO A 84 -15.81 -35.26 -7.16
N ALA A 85 -16.88 -34.94 -6.43
CA ALA A 85 -17.65 -33.70 -6.68
C ALA A 85 -16.83 -32.45 -6.31
N GLU A 86 -16.02 -32.54 -5.28
CA GLU A 86 -15.18 -31.43 -4.83
C GLU A 86 -14.05 -31.13 -5.82
N ALA A 87 -13.45 -32.16 -6.39
CA ALA A 87 -12.42 -32.00 -7.43
C ALA A 87 -12.97 -31.29 -8.67
N GLU A 88 -14.21 -31.59 -9.08
CA GLU A 88 -14.87 -30.90 -10.17
C GLU A 88 -15.16 -29.44 -9.85
N ASN A 89 -15.64 -29.15 -8.65
CA ASN A 89 -15.92 -27.79 -8.19
C ASN A 89 -14.65 -26.94 -8.13
N LEU A 90 -13.54 -27.50 -7.70
CA LEU A 90 -12.25 -26.78 -7.66
C LEU A 90 -11.78 -26.44 -9.07
N LYS A 91 -11.93 -27.35 -10.03
CA LYS A 91 -11.59 -27.08 -11.45
C LYS A 91 -12.43 -25.99 -12.03
N ALA A 92 -13.74 -25.98 -11.76
CA ALA A 92 -14.67 -24.96 -12.22
C ALA A 92 -14.33 -23.61 -11.62
N TYR A 93 -14.03 -23.57 -10.34
CA TYR A 93 -13.65 -22.33 -9.64
C TYR A 93 -12.34 -21.76 -10.18
N ASP A 94 -11.35 -22.59 -10.42
CA ASP A 94 -10.07 -22.20 -10.97
C ASP A 94 -10.24 -21.62 -12.38
N ALA A 95 -11.08 -22.21 -13.21
CA ALA A 95 -11.38 -21.73 -14.56
C ALA A 95 -12.02 -20.32 -14.51
N VAL A 96 -12.97 -20.08 -13.59
CA VAL A 96 -13.63 -18.79 -13.41
C VAL A 96 -12.62 -17.74 -12.93
N ALA A 97 -11.77 -18.10 -11.98
CA ALA A 97 -10.73 -17.19 -11.46
C ALA A 97 -9.76 -16.77 -12.57
N ARG A 98 -9.36 -17.70 -13.44
CA ARG A 98 -8.49 -17.42 -14.57
C ARG A 98 -9.14 -16.49 -15.58
N ARG A 99 -10.44 -16.65 -15.85
CA ARG A 99 -11.20 -15.76 -16.73
C ARG A 99 -11.23 -14.34 -16.20
N GLN A 100 -11.43 -14.16 -14.89
CA GLN A 100 -11.46 -12.85 -14.27
C GLN A 100 -10.09 -12.16 -14.37
N LEU A 101 -9.00 -12.89 -14.25
CA LEU A 101 -7.66 -12.35 -14.39
C LEU A 101 -7.36 -11.96 -15.84
N ASP A 102 -7.82 -12.73 -16.80
CA ASP A 102 -7.63 -12.45 -18.24
C ASP A 102 -8.43 -11.24 -18.69
N ASP A 103 -9.62 -10.99 -18.10
CA ASP A 103 -10.48 -9.87 -18.42
C ASP A 103 -10.05 -8.56 -17.74
N ALA A 104 -9.14 -8.64 -16.76
CA ALA A 104 -8.61 -7.46 -16.06
C ALA A 104 -7.44 -6.84 -16.82
#